data_b66592c496bfa9ff8d68fed5e05f2cd9
#
_entry.id   b66592c496bfa9ff8d68fed5e05f2cd9
#
_cell.length_a   1.000
_cell.length_b   1.000
_cell.length_c   1.000
_cell.angle_alpha   90.00
_cell.angle_beta   90.00
_cell.angle_gamma   90.00
#
_symmetry.space_group_name_H-M   'P 1'
#
loop_
_entity.id
_entity.type
_entity.pdbx_description
1 polymer ?
#
loop_
_entity_poly.entity_id
_entity_poly.type
_entity_poly.pdbx_seq_one_letter_code
_entity_poly.pdbx_strand_id
1 'polypeptide(L)'
;QRQMCIRDSPSEVRTKYQVELGDLWGGEFNRVYEQLYLDAQFGKLEMFKFISAKELLKKVMRSQIETGMPYIAFKDTLNKYNPNKHDGVIVGTNLCTESHSNVKPTRFDAERIENGKIIREMSGGLVHVCNLVSINLANVDSDEELESICRTSVRILDNAIDFTEVPILEGRQHNLRYRTIGVGAMGLADHLAKNNIPYINSADYVDELFEKMAIYNIRASIAAAREKGTFEACLLYT
;
A
#
# COMPACT_ATOMS: atom_id res chain seq x y z
N GLN A 1 12.33 -16.51 21.34
CA GLN A 1 12.77 -15.56 20.30
C GLN A 1 13.73 -16.28 19.37
N ARG A 2 13.40 -16.35 18.08
CA ARG A 2 14.27 -16.98 17.10
C ARG A 2 15.54 -16.14 16.93
N GLN A 3 16.70 -16.76 17.12
CA GLN A 3 17.99 -16.12 16.89
C GLN A 3 18.43 -16.22 15.43
N MET A 4 17.85 -17.14 14.66
CA MET A 4 18.18 -17.41 13.25
C MET A 4 16.93 -17.29 12.38
N CYS A 5 17.11 -16.76 11.18
CA CYS A 5 16.12 -16.73 10.11
C CYS A 5 16.58 -17.61 8.96
N ILE A 6 15.63 -18.07 8.14
CA ILE A 6 15.99 -18.65 6.84
C ILE A 6 15.78 -17.59 5.75
N ARG A 7 16.64 -17.63 4.76
CA ARG A 7 16.42 -17.03 3.43
C ARG A 7 16.24 -18.20 2.47
N ASP A 8 15.06 -18.33 1.95
CA ASP A 8 14.66 -19.38 1.02
C ASP A 8 14.55 -18.88 -0.41
N SER A 9 14.27 -19.78 -1.33
CA SER A 9 13.95 -19.47 -2.71
C SER A 9 12.43 -19.43 -2.89
N PRO A 10 11.80 -18.28 -3.24
CA PRO A 10 10.37 -18.22 -3.47
C PRO A 10 9.88 -19.20 -4.55
N SER A 11 10.68 -19.45 -5.58
CA SER A 11 10.34 -20.42 -6.65
C SER A 11 10.36 -21.85 -6.13
N GLU A 12 11.32 -22.24 -5.30
CA GLU A 12 11.35 -23.57 -4.67
C GLU A 12 10.16 -23.77 -3.75
N VAL A 13 9.84 -22.77 -2.92
CA VAL A 13 8.68 -22.80 -2.01
C VAL A 13 7.38 -22.95 -2.80
N ARG A 14 7.21 -22.16 -3.86
CA ARG A 14 6.03 -22.26 -4.72
C ARG A 14 5.90 -23.66 -5.35
N THR A 15 6.99 -24.23 -5.85
CA THR A 15 6.98 -25.55 -6.52
C THR A 15 6.75 -26.68 -5.52
N LYS A 16 7.46 -26.70 -4.40
CA LYS A 16 7.39 -27.80 -3.43
C LYS A 16 6.16 -27.74 -2.51
N TYR A 17 5.74 -26.55 -2.10
CA TYR A 17 4.68 -26.37 -1.09
C TYR A 17 3.38 -25.78 -1.67
N GLN A 18 3.36 -25.42 -2.94
CA GLN A 18 2.21 -24.78 -3.61
C GLN A 18 1.74 -23.49 -2.90
N VAL A 19 2.68 -22.75 -2.32
CA VAL A 19 2.44 -21.54 -1.51
C VAL A 19 3.24 -20.37 -2.03
N GLU A 20 2.58 -19.24 -2.18
CA GLU A 20 3.23 -17.95 -2.40
C GLU A 20 3.37 -17.20 -1.07
N LEU A 21 4.58 -17.15 -0.52
CA LEU A 21 4.83 -16.50 0.78
C LEU A 21 4.47 -15.01 0.78
N GLY A 22 4.55 -14.37 -0.40
CA GLY A 22 4.16 -12.98 -0.58
C GLY A 22 2.68 -12.73 -0.27
N ASP A 23 1.82 -13.71 -0.45
CA ASP A 23 0.38 -13.59 -0.21
C ASP A 23 -0.03 -13.90 1.24
N LEU A 24 0.89 -14.42 2.05
CA LEU A 24 0.63 -14.78 3.45
C LEU A 24 0.99 -13.65 4.41
N TRP A 25 0.28 -13.59 5.53
CA TRP A 25 0.55 -12.70 6.64
C TRP A 25 0.00 -13.26 7.97
N GLY A 26 0.42 -12.68 9.11
CA GLY A 26 -0.04 -13.07 10.43
C GLY A 26 0.28 -14.53 10.79
N GLY A 27 -0.69 -15.18 11.43
CA GLY A 27 -0.54 -16.55 11.93
C GLY A 27 -0.30 -17.59 10.82
N GLU A 28 -0.88 -17.39 9.64
CA GLU A 28 -0.70 -18.29 8.51
C GLU A 28 0.74 -18.23 7.97
N PHE A 29 1.27 -17.02 7.77
CA PHE A 29 2.67 -16.84 7.43
C PHE A 29 3.59 -17.51 8.45
N ASN A 30 3.35 -17.29 9.73
CA ASN A 30 4.18 -17.87 10.79
C ASN A 30 4.18 -19.40 10.72
N ARG A 31 3.02 -20.03 10.55
CA ARG A 31 2.89 -21.50 10.46
C ARG A 31 3.69 -22.07 9.28
N VAL A 32 3.53 -21.46 8.09
CA VAL A 32 4.25 -21.91 6.88
C VAL A 32 5.75 -21.65 7.02
N TYR A 33 6.13 -20.49 7.52
CA TYR A 33 7.54 -20.15 7.72
C TYR A 33 8.24 -21.08 8.73
N GLU A 34 7.52 -21.51 9.77
CA GLU A 34 8.02 -22.50 10.74
C GLU A 34 8.26 -23.86 10.11
N GLN A 35 7.33 -24.29 9.26
CA GLN A 35 7.49 -25.53 8.52
C GLN A 35 8.72 -25.47 7.59
N LEU A 36 8.87 -24.39 6.83
CA LEU A 36 10.03 -24.20 5.96
C LEU A 36 11.35 -24.16 6.74
N TYR A 37 11.36 -23.54 7.91
CA TYR A 37 12.54 -23.52 8.78
C TYR A 37 12.96 -24.93 9.22
N LEU A 38 12.00 -25.76 9.63
CA LEU A 38 12.25 -27.16 9.99
C LEU A 38 12.70 -27.97 8.78
N ASP A 39 12.04 -27.82 7.65
CA ASP A 39 12.38 -28.54 6.43
C ASP A 39 13.78 -28.17 5.91
N ALA A 40 14.20 -26.92 6.07
CA ALA A 40 15.57 -26.49 5.79
C ALA A 40 16.57 -27.18 6.72
N GLN A 41 16.27 -27.30 8.03
CA GLN A 41 17.13 -28.01 8.99
C GLN A 41 17.26 -29.50 8.66
N PHE A 42 16.21 -30.11 8.11
CA PHE A 42 16.21 -31.52 7.72
C PHE A 42 16.67 -31.78 6.28
N GLY A 43 17.20 -30.75 5.60
CA GLY A 43 17.74 -30.88 4.24
C GLY A 43 16.69 -31.09 3.15
N LYS A 44 15.42 -30.77 3.39
CA LYS A 44 14.36 -30.89 2.40
C LYS A 44 14.30 -29.71 1.43
N LEU A 45 14.93 -28.56 1.77
CA LEU A 45 15.12 -27.42 0.89
C LEU A 45 16.55 -27.44 0.34
N GLU A 46 16.69 -27.04 -0.92
CA GLU A 46 17.98 -26.99 -1.61
C GLU A 46 18.56 -25.57 -1.65
N MET A 47 17.67 -24.59 -1.87
CA MET A 47 18.06 -23.19 -2.07
C MET A 47 17.69 -22.34 -0.84
N PHE A 48 18.42 -22.51 0.23
CA PHE A 48 18.23 -21.72 1.45
C PHE A 48 19.53 -21.31 2.11
N LYS A 49 19.44 -20.34 3.00
CA LYS A 49 20.55 -19.94 3.89
C LYS A 49 20.01 -19.54 5.25
N PHE A 50 20.64 -20.06 6.30
CA PHE A 50 20.43 -19.55 7.65
C PHE A 50 21.19 -18.24 7.86
N ILE A 51 20.51 -17.25 8.40
CA ILE A 51 21.09 -15.96 8.74
C ILE A 51 20.73 -15.57 10.17
N SER A 52 21.65 -14.93 10.88
CA SER A 52 21.39 -14.40 12.20
C SER A 52 20.39 -13.22 12.10
N ALA A 53 19.26 -13.30 12.80
CA ALA A 53 18.29 -12.22 12.86
C ALA A 53 18.93 -10.91 13.39
N LYS A 54 19.83 -11.03 14.37
CA LYS A 54 20.58 -9.89 14.91
C LYS A 54 21.48 -9.23 13.87
N GLU A 55 22.21 -10.03 13.09
CA GLU A 55 23.09 -9.51 12.04
C GLU A 55 22.30 -8.89 10.88
N LEU A 56 21.14 -9.49 10.55
CA LEU A 56 20.23 -8.89 9.55
C LEU A 56 19.74 -7.53 10.01
N LEU A 57 19.24 -7.43 11.24
CA LEU A 57 18.76 -6.18 11.83
C LEU A 57 19.87 -5.12 11.85
N LYS A 58 21.07 -5.47 12.27
CA LYS A 58 22.20 -4.53 12.27
C LYS A 58 22.51 -3.99 10.87
N LYS A 59 22.43 -4.85 9.84
CA LYS A 59 22.64 -4.41 8.44
C LYS A 59 21.55 -3.44 7.99
N VAL A 60 20.30 -3.73 8.31
CA VAL A 60 19.17 -2.84 8.02
C VAL A 60 19.36 -1.48 8.69
N MET A 61 19.62 -1.47 10.00
CA MET A 61 19.81 -0.22 10.75
C MET A 61 21.01 0.59 10.25
N ARG A 62 22.12 -0.07 9.94
CA ARG A 62 23.28 0.62 9.36
C ARG A 62 22.94 1.26 8.03
N SER A 63 22.27 0.53 7.13
CA SER A 63 21.83 1.06 5.84
C SER A 63 20.92 2.27 6.00
N GLN A 64 19.98 2.23 6.97
CA GLN A 64 19.08 3.34 7.25
C GLN A 64 19.83 4.59 7.74
N ILE A 65 20.84 4.42 8.60
CA ILE A 65 21.67 5.54 9.08
C ILE A 65 22.50 6.14 7.95
N GLU A 66 23.08 5.30 7.10
CA GLU A 66 23.99 5.72 6.02
C GLU A 66 23.25 6.31 4.81
N THR A 67 22.05 5.80 4.49
CA THR A 67 21.36 6.10 3.23
C THR A 67 19.91 6.52 3.37
N GLY A 68 19.29 6.42 4.56
CA GLY A 68 17.85 6.58 4.76
C GLY A 68 17.02 5.37 4.29
N MET A 69 17.63 4.32 3.78
CA MET A 69 16.99 3.15 3.19
C MET A 69 17.46 1.84 3.84
N PRO A 70 16.65 0.75 3.85
CA PRO A 70 15.28 0.62 3.33
C PRO A 70 14.21 1.20 4.26
N TYR A 71 13.05 1.54 3.72
CA TYR A 71 11.86 1.76 4.52
C TYR A 71 11.35 0.42 5.07
N ILE A 72 10.77 0.45 6.26
CA ILE A 72 10.21 -0.74 6.91
C ILE A 72 8.69 -0.59 6.99
N ALA A 73 7.98 -1.56 6.44
CA ALA A 73 6.54 -1.66 6.54
C ALA A 73 6.14 -2.92 7.36
N PHE A 74 5.13 -2.77 8.21
CA PHE A 74 4.62 -3.86 9.03
C PHE A 74 3.44 -4.51 8.32
N LYS A 75 3.70 -5.56 7.54
CA LYS A 75 2.73 -6.22 6.67
C LYS A 75 1.48 -6.69 7.40
N ASP A 76 1.62 -7.23 8.61
CA ASP A 76 0.50 -7.71 9.41
C ASP A 76 -0.44 -6.55 9.81
N THR A 77 0.13 -5.42 10.22
CA THR A 77 -0.65 -4.21 10.55
C THR A 77 -1.37 -3.67 9.33
N LEU A 78 -0.66 -3.59 8.18
CA LEU A 78 -1.25 -3.12 6.92
C LEU A 78 -2.45 -3.98 6.51
N ASN A 79 -2.30 -5.31 6.54
CA ASN A 79 -3.39 -6.21 6.13
C ASN A 79 -4.52 -6.31 7.16
N LYS A 80 -4.23 -6.13 8.44
CA LYS A 80 -5.27 -6.02 9.47
C LYS A 80 -6.25 -4.88 9.16
N TYR A 81 -5.73 -3.73 8.72
CA TYR A 81 -6.51 -2.52 8.41
C TYR A 81 -6.81 -2.33 6.91
N ASN A 82 -6.47 -3.29 6.07
CA ASN A 82 -6.77 -3.25 4.64
C ASN A 82 -8.28 -3.25 4.40
N PRO A 83 -8.87 -2.19 3.83
CA PRO A 83 -10.31 -2.14 3.56
C PRO A 83 -10.75 -3.13 2.48
N ASN A 84 -9.83 -3.53 1.61
CA ASN A 84 -10.05 -4.46 0.51
C ASN A 84 -9.44 -5.85 0.76
N LYS A 85 -9.34 -6.29 2.01
CA LYS A 85 -8.78 -7.61 2.39
C LYS A 85 -9.55 -8.81 1.82
N HIS A 86 -10.80 -8.61 1.42
CA HIS A 86 -11.63 -9.63 0.77
C HIS A 86 -11.20 -9.91 -0.68
N ASP A 87 -10.49 -8.98 -1.31
CA ASP A 87 -10.06 -9.07 -2.72
C ASP A 87 -8.55 -9.34 -2.88
N GLY A 88 -7.76 -9.24 -1.81
CA GLY A 88 -6.34 -9.52 -1.89
C GLY A 88 -5.53 -9.07 -0.67
N VAL A 89 -4.23 -9.10 -0.83
CA VAL A 89 -3.24 -8.82 0.22
C VAL A 89 -2.35 -7.64 -0.20
N ILE A 90 -2.08 -6.76 0.74
CA ILE A 90 -1.04 -5.75 0.59
C ILE A 90 0.32 -6.45 0.77
N VAL A 91 1.05 -6.65 -0.32
CA VAL A 91 2.36 -7.31 -0.32
C VAL A 91 3.53 -6.34 -0.25
N GLY A 92 3.29 -5.08 -0.59
CA GLY A 92 4.28 -4.01 -0.60
C GLY A 92 3.63 -2.64 -0.61
N THR A 93 4.44 -1.62 -0.80
CA THR A 93 4.04 -0.21 -0.79
C THR A 93 4.53 0.47 -2.07
N ASN A 94 4.06 1.69 -2.32
CA ASN A 94 4.71 2.55 -3.31
C ASN A 94 6.13 2.96 -2.85
N LEU A 95 6.86 3.69 -3.71
CA LEU A 95 8.25 4.08 -3.45
C LEU A 95 8.43 4.86 -2.13
N CYS A 96 7.54 5.80 -1.85
CA CYS A 96 7.64 6.68 -0.68
C CYS A 96 6.96 6.11 0.59
N THR A 97 6.34 4.94 0.50
CA THR A 97 5.72 4.19 1.63
C THR A 97 4.46 4.86 2.25
N GLU A 98 3.89 5.86 1.58
CA GLU A 98 2.67 6.53 2.04
C GLU A 98 1.38 5.88 1.53
N SER A 99 1.46 5.03 0.52
CA SER A 99 0.27 4.43 -0.10
C SER A 99 0.36 2.91 -0.17
N HIS A 100 -0.73 2.26 0.25
CA HIS A 100 -0.81 0.82 0.39
C HIS A 100 -2.09 0.32 -0.27
N SER A 101 -1.97 -0.64 -1.17
CA SER A 101 -3.10 -1.27 -1.85
C SER A 101 -2.79 -2.70 -2.25
N ASN A 102 -3.81 -3.47 -2.57
CA ASN A 102 -3.64 -4.81 -3.12
C ASN A 102 -2.96 -4.72 -4.48
N VAL A 103 -1.98 -5.58 -4.72
CA VAL A 103 -1.33 -5.74 -6.02
C VAL A 103 -1.33 -7.22 -6.39
N LYS A 104 -1.30 -7.51 -7.69
CA LYS A 104 -1.26 -8.88 -8.21
C LYS A 104 -0.23 -8.97 -9.32
N PRO A 105 0.54 -10.08 -9.42
CA PRO A 105 1.48 -10.25 -10.51
C PRO A 105 0.75 -10.45 -11.84
N THR A 106 1.34 -9.95 -12.91
CA THR A 106 0.93 -10.27 -14.27
C THR A 106 1.38 -11.69 -14.63
N ARG A 107 0.51 -12.49 -15.21
CA ARG A 107 0.81 -13.82 -15.75
C ARG A 107 0.87 -13.74 -17.26
N PHE A 108 1.86 -14.40 -17.83
CA PHE A 108 1.94 -14.61 -19.27
C PHE A 108 1.24 -15.93 -19.59
N ASP A 109 0.15 -15.86 -20.33
CA ASP A 109 -0.68 -17.02 -20.65
C ASP A 109 -0.29 -17.64 -22.00
N ALA A 110 -0.01 -16.81 -23.00
CA ALA A 110 0.45 -17.24 -24.32
C ALA A 110 1.28 -16.17 -25.03
N GLU A 111 2.16 -16.63 -25.91
CA GLU A 111 2.89 -15.75 -26.83
C GLU A 111 2.87 -16.38 -28.23
N ARG A 112 2.53 -15.59 -29.25
CA ARG A 112 2.50 -16.03 -30.64
C ARG A 112 2.89 -14.92 -31.60
N ILE A 113 3.31 -15.32 -32.80
CA ILE A 113 3.49 -14.40 -33.92
C ILE A 113 2.25 -14.48 -34.81
N GLU A 114 1.65 -13.34 -35.07
CA GLU A 114 0.47 -13.22 -35.92
C GLU A 114 0.63 -11.99 -36.81
N ASN A 115 0.58 -12.20 -38.14
CA ASN A 115 0.77 -11.14 -39.15
C ASN A 115 2.04 -10.30 -38.96
N GLY A 116 3.16 -10.95 -38.57
CA GLY A 116 4.44 -10.27 -38.30
C GLY A 116 4.49 -9.49 -36.99
N LYS A 117 3.48 -9.58 -36.14
CA LYS A 117 3.43 -8.96 -34.80
C LYS A 117 3.57 -10.02 -33.72
N ILE A 118 4.28 -9.69 -32.65
CA ILE A 118 4.32 -10.51 -31.44
C ILE A 118 3.06 -10.17 -30.63
N ILE A 119 2.20 -11.15 -30.43
CA ILE A 119 1.01 -11.07 -29.58
C ILE A 119 1.32 -11.76 -28.27
N ARG A 120 1.15 -11.07 -27.16
CA ARG A 120 1.27 -11.60 -25.80
C ARG A 120 -0.07 -11.52 -25.11
N GLU A 121 -0.58 -12.65 -24.69
CA GLU A 121 -1.77 -12.74 -23.83
C GLU A 121 -1.31 -12.74 -22.39
N MET A 122 -1.88 -11.84 -21.62
CA MET A 122 -1.55 -11.68 -20.20
C MET A 122 -2.83 -11.59 -19.40
N SER A 123 -2.80 -12.15 -18.19
CA SER A 123 -3.92 -12.07 -17.25
C SER A 123 -3.46 -11.67 -15.85
N GLY A 124 -4.39 -11.26 -15.01
CA GLY A 124 -4.09 -10.70 -13.70
C GLY A 124 -3.45 -9.33 -13.83
N GLY A 125 -2.44 -9.06 -13.01
CA GLY A 125 -1.68 -7.82 -13.06
C GLY A 125 -2.44 -6.62 -12.48
N LEU A 126 -2.12 -6.26 -11.24
CA LEU A 126 -2.58 -5.03 -10.60
C LEU A 126 -1.37 -4.32 -10.03
N VAL A 127 -1.08 -3.14 -10.56
CA VAL A 127 0.01 -2.29 -10.11
C VAL A 127 -0.56 -1.03 -9.48
N HIS A 128 -0.21 -0.80 -8.23
CA HIS A 128 -0.69 0.38 -7.49
C HIS A 128 -0.16 1.67 -8.11
N VAL A 129 -1.05 2.62 -8.32
CA VAL A 129 -0.76 3.96 -8.83
C VAL A 129 -1.04 4.99 -7.75
N CYS A 130 -0.09 5.91 -7.54
CA CYS A 130 -0.22 6.99 -6.58
C CYS A 130 -1.06 8.13 -7.17
N ASN A 131 -2.27 8.34 -6.64
CA ASN A 131 -3.13 9.47 -6.95
C ASN A 131 -3.19 10.35 -5.70
N LEU A 132 -2.37 11.40 -5.64
CA LEU A 132 -2.10 12.13 -4.41
C LEU A 132 -2.36 13.62 -4.53
N VAL A 133 -2.79 14.24 -3.42
CA VAL A 133 -2.86 15.68 -3.22
C VAL A 133 -2.44 16.03 -1.79
N SER A 134 -1.90 17.23 -1.59
CA SER A 134 -1.59 17.75 -0.25
C SER A 134 -2.29 19.10 -0.06
N ILE A 135 -3.09 19.19 1.00
CA ILE A 135 -3.77 20.43 1.42
C ILE A 135 -2.77 21.31 2.15
N ASN A 136 -2.63 22.57 1.72
CA ASN A 136 -1.82 23.54 2.45
C ASN A 136 -2.61 24.11 3.63
N LEU A 137 -2.39 23.57 4.81
CA LEU A 137 -3.08 23.96 6.04
C LEU A 137 -2.84 25.41 6.44
N ALA A 138 -1.72 26.03 6.05
CA ALA A 138 -1.45 27.44 6.32
C ALA A 138 -2.50 28.38 5.71
N ASN A 139 -3.18 27.94 4.67
CA ASN A 139 -4.21 28.71 3.97
C ASN A 139 -5.63 28.28 4.33
N VAL A 140 -5.81 27.49 5.37
CA VAL A 140 -7.13 27.06 5.87
C VAL A 140 -7.47 27.83 7.12
N ASP A 141 -8.56 28.59 7.09
CA ASP A 141 -8.95 29.53 8.14
C ASP A 141 -10.18 29.08 8.94
N SER A 142 -10.95 28.09 8.44
CA SER A 142 -12.12 27.56 9.15
C SER A 142 -12.37 26.08 8.88
N ASP A 143 -13.21 25.45 9.69
CA ASP A 143 -13.62 24.06 9.52
C ASP A 143 -14.45 23.88 8.24
N GLU A 144 -15.29 24.83 7.87
CA GLU A 144 -16.10 24.81 6.66
C GLU A 144 -15.21 24.86 5.41
N GLU A 145 -14.15 25.66 5.47
CA GLU A 145 -13.15 25.73 4.39
C GLU A 145 -12.39 24.40 4.29
N LEU A 146 -11.95 23.81 5.39
CA LEU A 146 -11.30 22.52 5.44
C LEU A 146 -12.20 21.44 4.82
N GLU A 147 -13.47 21.36 5.21
CA GLU A 147 -14.45 20.42 4.63
C GLU A 147 -14.59 20.62 3.11
N SER A 148 -14.70 21.87 2.66
CA SER A 148 -14.82 22.22 1.24
C SER A 148 -13.58 21.80 0.44
N ILE A 149 -12.39 22.04 0.98
CA ILE A 149 -11.11 21.66 0.35
C ILE A 149 -10.97 20.14 0.31
N CYS A 150 -11.29 19.43 1.38
CA CYS A 150 -11.29 17.96 1.40
C CYS A 150 -12.23 17.39 0.32
N ARG A 151 -13.45 17.91 0.22
CA ARG A 151 -14.40 17.51 -0.81
C ARG A 151 -13.88 17.76 -2.23
N THR A 152 -13.27 18.91 -2.46
CA THR A 152 -12.66 19.26 -3.73
C THR A 152 -11.49 18.35 -4.06
N SER A 153 -10.63 18.06 -3.08
CA SER A 153 -9.48 17.17 -3.22
C SER A 153 -9.87 15.76 -3.64
N VAL A 154 -10.86 15.18 -2.95
CA VAL A 154 -11.39 13.86 -3.31
C VAL A 154 -11.95 13.87 -4.74
N ARG A 155 -12.70 14.90 -5.12
CA ARG A 155 -13.28 15.02 -6.46
C ARG A 155 -12.23 15.17 -7.55
N ILE A 156 -11.18 15.96 -7.31
CA ILE A 156 -10.06 16.11 -8.25
C ILE A 156 -9.37 14.77 -8.48
N LEU A 157 -9.05 14.05 -7.40
CA LEU A 157 -8.35 12.78 -7.50
C LEU A 157 -9.21 11.69 -8.16
N ASP A 158 -10.49 11.63 -7.82
CA ASP A 158 -11.42 10.70 -8.43
C ASP A 158 -11.58 10.96 -9.94
N ASN A 159 -11.69 12.22 -10.35
CA ASN A 159 -11.72 12.61 -11.76
C ASN A 159 -10.37 12.34 -12.45
N ALA A 160 -9.25 12.55 -11.77
CA ALA A 160 -7.92 12.25 -12.32
C ALA A 160 -7.77 10.77 -12.67
N ILE A 161 -8.34 9.85 -11.89
CA ILE A 161 -8.38 8.43 -12.22
C ILE A 161 -9.12 8.17 -13.53
N ASP A 162 -10.21 8.88 -13.78
CA ASP A 162 -11.01 8.71 -15.01
C ASP A 162 -10.33 9.28 -16.25
N PHE A 163 -9.65 10.41 -16.12
CA PHE A 163 -9.11 11.17 -17.27
C PHE A 163 -7.62 10.94 -17.53
N THR A 164 -6.88 10.32 -16.62
CA THR A 164 -5.44 10.07 -16.80
C THR A 164 -5.20 8.78 -17.57
N GLU A 165 -4.49 8.87 -18.68
CA GLU A 165 -3.98 7.70 -19.37
C GLU A 165 -2.76 7.14 -18.63
N VAL A 166 -2.97 6.04 -17.90
CA VAL A 166 -1.88 5.31 -17.26
C VAL A 166 -1.15 4.49 -18.33
N PRO A 167 0.19 4.65 -18.48
CA PRO A 167 0.93 4.03 -19.58
C PRO A 167 1.01 2.49 -19.51
N ILE A 168 0.74 1.91 -18.33
CA ILE A 168 0.68 0.46 -18.12
C ILE A 168 -0.75 0.02 -17.80
N LEU A 169 -1.21 -1.04 -18.48
CA LEU A 169 -2.60 -1.51 -18.35
C LEU A 169 -2.92 -2.01 -16.94
N GLU A 170 -1.97 -2.65 -16.27
CA GLU A 170 -2.10 -3.12 -14.88
C GLU A 170 -2.34 -1.97 -13.90
N GLY A 171 -1.74 -0.82 -14.15
CA GLY A 171 -1.98 0.40 -13.37
C GLY A 171 -3.36 0.97 -13.61
N ARG A 172 -3.82 0.96 -14.88
CA ARG A 172 -5.18 1.37 -15.23
C ARG A 172 -6.23 0.46 -14.60
N GLN A 173 -6.01 -0.87 -14.66
CA GLN A 173 -6.91 -1.84 -14.00
C GLN A 173 -6.98 -1.62 -12.49
N HIS A 174 -5.83 -1.38 -11.85
CA HIS A 174 -5.80 -1.09 -10.42
C HIS A 174 -6.60 0.18 -10.08
N ASN A 175 -6.37 1.27 -10.81
CA ASN A 175 -7.08 2.53 -10.61
C ASN A 175 -8.60 2.36 -10.74
N LEU A 176 -9.08 1.67 -11.76
CA LEU A 176 -10.51 1.46 -11.97
C LEU A 176 -11.12 0.55 -10.91
N ARG A 177 -10.39 -0.49 -10.49
CA ARG A 177 -10.87 -1.47 -9.51
C ARG A 177 -10.97 -0.92 -8.09
N TYR A 178 -9.95 -0.19 -7.63
CA TYR A 178 -9.84 0.25 -6.24
C TYR A 178 -10.05 1.75 -6.03
N ARG A 179 -9.85 2.55 -7.06
CA ARG A 179 -9.91 4.03 -7.01
C ARG A 179 -9.17 4.61 -5.81
N THR A 180 -7.97 4.07 -5.54
CA THR A 180 -7.15 4.47 -4.39
C THR A 180 -6.65 5.89 -4.57
N ILE A 181 -6.93 6.72 -3.57
CA ILE A 181 -6.51 8.13 -3.51
C ILE A 181 -5.84 8.42 -2.17
N GLY A 182 -4.95 9.40 -2.15
CA GLY A 182 -4.32 9.90 -0.94
C GLY A 182 -4.46 11.41 -0.82
N VAL A 183 -5.09 11.86 0.27
CA VAL A 183 -5.23 13.27 0.61
C VAL A 183 -4.38 13.54 1.85
N GLY A 184 -3.23 14.16 1.65
CA GLY A 184 -2.30 14.54 2.70
C GLY A 184 -2.41 16.02 3.08
N ALA A 185 -1.50 16.45 3.94
CA ALA A 185 -1.40 17.84 4.38
C ALA A 185 0.05 18.34 4.31
N MET A 186 0.21 19.63 4.09
CA MET A 186 1.47 20.38 4.20
C MET A 186 1.21 21.70 4.92
N GLY A 187 2.27 22.42 5.29
CA GLY A 187 2.15 23.72 5.96
C GLY A 187 1.64 23.64 7.39
N LEU A 188 1.76 22.49 8.08
CA LEU A 188 1.33 22.34 9.47
C LEU A 188 2.06 23.29 10.40
N ALA A 189 3.37 23.46 10.24
CA ALA A 189 4.15 24.36 11.09
C ALA A 189 3.67 25.83 10.97
N ASP A 190 3.38 26.28 9.75
CA ASP A 190 2.85 27.63 9.49
C ASP A 190 1.43 27.78 10.05
N HIS A 191 0.59 26.73 9.91
CA HIS A 191 -0.75 26.71 10.50
C HIS A 191 -0.72 26.80 12.02
N LEU A 192 0.16 26.06 12.69
CA LEU A 192 0.34 26.13 14.14
C LEU A 192 0.84 27.51 14.57
N ALA A 193 1.81 28.09 13.85
CA ALA A 193 2.34 29.43 14.14
C ALA A 193 1.25 30.49 13.99
N LYS A 194 0.43 30.44 12.93
CA LYS A 194 -0.70 31.34 12.69
C LYS A 194 -1.73 31.29 13.83
N ASN A 195 -1.93 30.12 14.42
CA ASN A 195 -2.86 29.91 15.53
C ASN A 195 -2.20 30.08 16.91
N ASN A 196 -0.94 30.53 16.98
CA ASN A 196 -0.17 30.68 18.20
C ASN A 196 -0.06 29.39 19.05
N ILE A 197 0.03 28.23 18.40
CA ILE A 197 0.16 26.93 19.03
C ILE A 197 1.64 26.49 18.96
N PRO A 198 2.36 26.42 20.07
CA PRO A 198 3.72 25.88 20.08
C PRO A 198 3.72 24.42 19.67
N TYR A 199 4.67 24.01 18.80
CA TYR A 199 4.77 22.64 18.29
C TYR A 199 4.81 21.59 19.41
N ILE A 200 5.53 21.87 20.50
CA ILE A 200 5.64 20.94 21.65
C ILE A 200 4.29 20.67 22.35
N ASN A 201 3.31 21.54 22.18
CA ASN A 201 2.00 21.45 22.83
C ASN A 201 0.88 21.17 21.81
N SER A 202 1.22 20.82 20.57
CA SER A 202 0.24 20.72 19.47
C SER A 202 -0.44 19.37 19.33
N ALA A 203 -0.06 18.36 20.11
CA ALA A 203 -0.49 16.97 19.89
C ALA A 203 -2.02 16.82 19.81
N ASP A 204 -2.75 17.29 20.80
CA ASP A 204 -4.22 17.16 20.85
C ASP A 204 -4.90 17.95 19.72
N TYR A 205 -4.39 19.15 19.43
CA TYR A 205 -4.88 19.95 18.32
C TYR A 205 -4.67 19.29 16.96
N VAL A 206 -3.49 18.72 16.76
CA VAL A 206 -3.15 18.00 15.51
C VAL A 206 -4.00 16.74 15.36
N ASP A 207 -4.22 16.01 16.46
CA ASP A 207 -5.08 14.82 16.45
C ASP A 207 -6.51 15.19 16.02
N GLU A 208 -7.12 16.22 16.62
CA GLU A 208 -8.45 16.72 16.23
C GLU A 208 -8.49 17.21 14.78
N LEU A 209 -7.49 17.94 14.33
CA LEU A 209 -7.41 18.46 12.96
C LEU A 209 -7.38 17.33 11.92
N PHE A 210 -6.56 16.30 12.14
CA PHE A 210 -6.46 15.16 11.22
C PHE A 210 -7.65 14.21 11.31
N GLU A 211 -8.30 14.09 12.48
CA GLU A 211 -9.58 13.40 12.60
C GLU A 211 -10.66 14.08 11.75
N LYS A 212 -10.78 15.41 11.82
CA LYS A 212 -11.69 16.18 10.97
C LYS A 212 -11.41 15.96 9.49
N MET A 213 -10.14 16.05 9.08
CA MET A 213 -9.74 15.77 7.70
C MET A 213 -10.15 14.37 7.26
N ALA A 214 -9.93 13.35 8.09
CA ALA A 214 -10.32 11.97 7.78
C ALA A 214 -11.84 11.86 7.60
N ILE A 215 -12.64 12.44 8.50
CA ILE A 215 -14.10 12.45 8.43
C ILE A 215 -14.59 13.16 7.16
N TYR A 216 -14.03 14.32 6.83
CA TYR A 216 -14.43 15.08 5.64
C TYR A 216 -14.08 14.36 4.34
N ASN A 217 -12.92 13.72 4.28
CA ASN A 217 -12.53 12.90 3.12
C ASN A 217 -13.45 11.69 2.94
N ILE A 218 -13.81 11.00 4.03
CA ILE A 218 -14.75 9.87 3.99
C ILE A 218 -16.14 10.34 3.55
N ARG A 219 -16.66 11.45 4.08
CA ARG A 219 -17.93 12.05 3.65
C ARG A 219 -17.93 12.42 2.17
N ALA A 220 -16.81 12.98 1.70
CA ALA A 220 -16.64 13.32 0.29
C ALA A 220 -16.63 12.08 -0.60
N SER A 221 -15.95 11.02 -0.17
CA SER A 221 -15.93 9.72 -0.89
C SER A 221 -17.34 9.09 -0.94
N ILE A 222 -18.08 9.13 0.16
CA ILE A 222 -19.49 8.67 0.19
C ILE A 222 -20.36 9.47 -0.77
N ALA A 223 -20.18 10.79 -0.81
CA ALA A 223 -20.93 11.66 -1.73
C ALA A 223 -20.59 11.35 -3.20
N ALA A 224 -19.33 11.13 -3.52
CA ALA A 224 -18.89 10.70 -4.85
C ALA A 224 -19.49 9.33 -5.24
N ALA A 225 -19.51 8.36 -4.32
CA ALA A 225 -20.13 7.06 -4.54
C ALA A 225 -21.64 7.12 -4.78
N ARG A 226 -22.36 8.06 -4.12
CA ARG A 226 -23.79 8.31 -4.38
C ARG A 226 -24.04 8.91 -5.76
N GLU A 227 -23.12 9.72 -6.26
CA GLU A 227 -23.23 10.39 -7.56
C GLU A 227 -22.81 9.46 -8.72
N LYS A 228 -21.72 8.71 -8.58
CA LYS A 228 -21.07 7.95 -9.66
C LYS A 228 -21.21 6.43 -9.54
N GLY A 229 -21.72 5.93 -8.44
CA GLY A 229 -21.65 4.52 -8.06
C GLY A 229 -20.40 4.20 -7.24
N THR A 230 -20.39 3.01 -6.63
CA THR A 230 -19.24 2.50 -5.87
C THR A 230 -18.16 1.98 -6.80
N PHE A 231 -16.90 1.95 -6.33
CA PHE A 231 -15.82 1.32 -7.09
C PHE A 231 -15.96 -0.22 -7.06
N GLU A 232 -15.35 -0.89 -8.04
CA GLU A 232 -15.55 -2.34 -8.29
C GLU A 232 -15.27 -3.21 -7.05
N ALA A 233 -14.17 -2.97 -6.33
CA ALA A 233 -13.79 -3.75 -5.15
C ALA A 233 -14.51 -3.34 -3.87
N CYS A 234 -15.46 -2.40 -3.91
CA CYS A 234 -16.16 -1.92 -2.72
C CYS A 234 -17.27 -2.91 -2.30
N LEU A 235 -17.14 -3.50 -1.12
CA LEU A 235 -18.19 -4.32 -0.48
C LEU A 235 -18.90 -3.62 0.68
N LEU A 236 -18.50 -2.39 1.02
CA LEU A 236 -19.05 -1.70 2.20
C LEU A 236 -20.50 -1.22 2.02
N TYR A 237 -21.02 -1.27 0.80
CA TYR A 237 -22.33 -0.69 0.45
C TYR A 237 -23.21 -1.62 -0.41
N THR A 238 -22.87 -2.89 -0.49
CA THR A 238 -23.70 -3.92 -1.18
C THR A 238 -24.50 -4.76 -0.19
#